data_77553cc43c9f70c20af99dba9db3f312
#
_entry.id   77553cc43c9f70c20af99dba9db3f312
#
_cell.length_a   1.000
_cell.length_b   1.000
_cell.length_c   1.000
_cell.angle_alpha   90.00
_cell.angle_beta   90.00
_cell.angle_gamma   90.00
#
_symmetry.space_group_name_H-M   'P 1'
#
loop_
_entity.id
_entity.type
_entity.pdbx_description
1 polymer ?
#
loop_
_entity_poly.entity_id
_entity_poly.type
_entity_poly.pdbx_seq_one_letter_code
_entity_poly.pdbx_strand_id
1 'polypeptide(L)'
;MKQLVVEKNNPEPILWETPIPKPGPGEILIKNHYSVVSTGTETAAIESANKSVTDKLQNSSNIEKGLELLEKEGVRAVWNAVFPKNILPIQLGYSSCGKVIEIGENVKSFHVGDMVVSNGNHAEYVVVNQNLCSRIPENTNEKEAAYTVLGSIALHGLRLSETSLGSRIVVVGLGIVGQLVCRLGEAQGSEVFGIDPDETRRGDSKNFFSSINDLPVEEVDSIIITAASDSNEPIEAATKIARNKAKIVVVGDIPLNISRNEFYYKELELVVSKSYGPGRYDKQYEVLGNDYPIEYVRWTENRNFEAFLKLLSQGQITIQDLITEEVDFAESSEIYNSFNSDKKPLSVLLRYDLKNEPKIQFEKNDI
;
A
#
# COMPACT_ATOMS: atom_id res chain seq x y z
N MET A 1 5.88 22.56 9.27
CA MET A 1 5.72 21.14 9.58
C MET A 1 6.89 20.35 9.07
N LYS A 2 7.14 19.18 9.66
CA LYS A 2 8.13 18.23 9.17
C LYS A 2 7.48 17.15 8.30
N GLN A 3 8.17 16.71 7.26
CA GLN A 3 7.81 15.57 6.40
C GLN A 3 9.04 14.75 6.05
N LEU A 4 8.87 13.45 5.87
CA LEU A 4 9.94 12.53 5.52
C LEU A 4 10.05 12.42 4.01
N VAL A 5 11.24 12.69 3.48
CA VAL A 5 11.48 12.73 2.03
C VAL A 5 12.81 12.08 1.67
N VAL A 6 12.94 11.69 0.40
CA VAL A 6 14.21 11.28 -0.23
C VAL A 6 14.55 12.26 -1.31
N GLU A 7 15.77 12.80 -1.26
CA GLU A 7 16.30 13.66 -2.31
C GLU A 7 16.90 12.83 -3.45
N LYS A 8 16.84 13.35 -4.66
CA LYS A 8 17.48 12.70 -5.79
C LYS A 8 19.00 12.65 -5.57
N ASN A 9 19.59 11.49 -5.78
CA ASN A 9 21.00 11.19 -5.55
C ASN A 9 21.45 11.16 -4.07
N ASN A 10 20.53 11.23 -3.13
CA ASN A 10 20.79 10.94 -1.73
C ASN A 10 19.81 9.86 -1.26
N PRO A 11 20.23 8.60 -1.06
CA PRO A 11 19.35 7.51 -0.69
C PRO A 11 18.83 7.59 0.75
N GLU A 12 19.39 8.46 1.57
CA GLU A 12 19.02 8.57 2.97
C GLU A 12 17.75 9.43 3.12
N PRO A 13 16.67 8.91 3.70
CA PRO A 13 15.52 9.72 4.03
C PRO A 13 15.87 10.81 5.05
N ILE A 14 15.34 12.01 4.83
CA ILE A 14 15.55 13.16 5.70
C ILE A 14 14.22 13.78 6.12
N LEU A 15 14.21 14.38 7.30
CA LEU A 15 13.10 15.22 7.74
C LEU A 15 13.25 16.62 7.15
N TRP A 16 12.30 17.00 6.30
CA TRP A 16 12.27 18.28 5.63
C TRP A 16 11.25 19.22 6.27
N GLU A 17 11.62 20.47 6.50
CA GLU A 17 10.71 21.48 7.02
C GLU A 17 10.02 22.21 5.87
N THR A 18 8.70 22.31 5.93
CA THR A 18 7.85 22.95 4.93
C THR A 18 6.67 23.65 5.59
N PRO A 19 6.06 24.66 4.97
CA PRO A 19 4.80 25.22 5.43
C PRO A 19 3.71 24.14 5.55
N ILE A 20 2.73 24.35 6.44
CA ILE A 20 1.55 23.51 6.52
C ILE A 20 0.70 23.77 5.27
N PRO A 21 0.33 22.71 4.52
CA PRO A 21 -0.50 22.88 3.32
C PRO A 21 -1.93 23.31 3.68
N LYS A 22 -2.61 23.97 2.74
CA LYS A 22 -4.03 24.31 2.88
C LYS A 22 -4.86 23.37 1.99
N PRO A 23 -6.01 22.86 2.49
CA PRO A 23 -6.88 22.02 1.68
C PRO A 23 -7.58 22.84 0.59
N GLY A 24 -7.53 22.33 -0.64
CA GLY A 24 -8.34 22.82 -1.76
C GLY A 24 -9.77 22.24 -1.75
N PRO A 25 -10.58 22.54 -2.78
CA PRO A 25 -11.93 21.99 -2.90
C PRO A 25 -11.91 20.44 -2.94
N GLY A 26 -12.74 19.81 -2.10
CA GLY A 26 -12.81 18.34 -1.98
C GLY A 26 -11.69 17.73 -1.15
N GLU A 27 -10.79 18.53 -0.58
CA GLU A 27 -9.64 18.06 0.19
C GLU A 27 -9.80 18.29 1.70
N ILE A 28 -9.06 17.54 2.48
CA ILE A 28 -9.11 17.54 3.94
C ILE A 28 -7.68 17.68 4.46
N LEU A 29 -7.45 18.61 5.40
CA LEU A 29 -6.20 18.71 6.16
C LEU A 29 -6.29 17.84 7.40
N ILE A 30 -5.34 16.91 7.55
CA ILE A 30 -5.25 15.97 8.65
C ILE A 30 -3.95 16.22 9.42
N LYS A 31 -4.03 16.31 10.75
CA LYS A 31 -2.89 16.20 11.65
C LYS A 31 -2.67 14.72 11.94
N ASN A 32 -1.56 14.15 11.51
CA ASN A 32 -1.27 12.74 11.70
C ASN A 32 -1.00 12.42 13.18
N HIS A 33 -1.54 11.29 13.63
CA HIS A 33 -1.24 10.65 14.91
C HIS A 33 -0.27 9.48 14.74
N TYR A 34 -0.52 8.67 13.70
CA TYR A 34 0.31 7.53 13.32
C TYR A 34 0.41 7.40 11.82
N SER A 35 1.54 6.88 11.33
CA SER A 35 1.69 6.38 9.97
C SER A 35 2.53 5.12 9.93
N VAL A 36 2.35 4.29 8.91
CA VAL A 36 2.98 2.97 8.82
C VAL A 36 4.03 2.96 7.73
N VAL A 37 5.24 2.59 8.09
CA VAL A 37 6.33 2.34 7.13
C VAL A 37 6.19 0.94 6.57
N SER A 38 6.03 0.84 5.26
CA SER A 38 6.03 -0.40 4.52
C SER A 38 7.43 -0.70 3.99
N THR A 39 8.16 -1.57 4.70
CA THR A 39 9.59 -1.82 4.42
C THR A 39 9.86 -2.23 2.96
N GLY A 40 8.98 -3.04 2.35
CA GLY A 40 9.15 -3.48 0.97
C GLY A 40 8.94 -2.36 -0.05
N THR A 41 7.81 -1.67 0.02
CA THR A 41 7.42 -0.63 -0.96
C THR A 41 8.31 0.60 -0.87
N GLU A 42 8.67 1.01 0.34
CA GLU A 42 9.47 2.22 0.52
C GLU A 42 10.94 1.99 0.18
N THR A 43 11.49 0.81 0.47
CA THR A 43 12.82 0.44 -0.03
C THR A 43 12.86 0.50 -1.56
N ALA A 44 11.87 -0.08 -2.24
CA ALA A 44 11.77 -0.02 -3.71
C ALA A 44 11.63 1.43 -4.24
N ALA A 45 10.89 2.29 -3.52
CA ALA A 45 10.76 3.71 -3.88
C ALA A 45 12.11 4.45 -3.76
N ILE A 46 12.85 4.21 -2.68
CA ILE A 46 14.17 4.78 -2.43
C ILE A 46 15.18 4.31 -3.50
N GLU A 47 15.22 3.01 -3.80
CA GLU A 47 16.06 2.45 -4.86
C GLU A 47 15.72 3.04 -6.23
N SER A 48 14.43 3.19 -6.54
CA SER A 48 13.98 3.81 -7.79
C SER A 48 14.37 5.29 -7.90
N ALA A 49 14.39 6.01 -6.77
CA ALA A 49 14.84 7.41 -6.72
C ALA A 49 16.33 7.55 -7.09
N ASN A 50 17.13 6.53 -6.74
CA ASN A 50 18.58 6.52 -6.91
C ASN A 50 19.05 5.91 -8.24
N LYS A 51 18.18 5.21 -8.98
CA LYS A 51 18.53 4.68 -10.31
C LYS A 51 18.85 5.82 -11.28
N SER A 52 20.00 5.73 -11.93
CA SER A 52 20.43 6.71 -12.92
C SER A 52 19.45 6.74 -14.12
N VAL A 53 19.44 7.84 -14.86
CA VAL A 53 18.64 7.94 -16.10
C VAL A 53 19.03 6.86 -17.11
N THR A 54 20.31 6.50 -17.15
CA THR A 54 20.83 5.41 -18.00
C THR A 54 20.27 4.05 -17.61
N ASP A 55 20.16 3.76 -16.32
CA ASP A 55 19.59 2.50 -15.82
C ASP A 55 18.07 2.43 -16.08
N LYS A 56 17.38 3.57 -15.98
CA LYS A 56 15.96 3.68 -16.32
C LYS A 56 15.68 3.47 -17.82
N LEU A 57 16.58 3.88 -18.70
CA LEU A 57 16.47 3.71 -20.14
C LEU A 57 16.82 2.28 -20.62
N GLN A 58 17.53 1.48 -19.83
CA GLN A 58 17.83 0.09 -20.17
C GLN A 58 16.64 -0.86 -19.97
N ASN A 59 15.61 -0.43 -19.27
CA ASN A 59 14.43 -1.24 -19.05
C ASN A 59 13.45 -1.10 -20.24
N SER A 60 13.18 -2.20 -20.97
CA SER A 60 12.33 -2.22 -22.18
C SER A 60 10.96 -1.58 -21.97
N SER A 61 10.36 -1.74 -20.81
CA SER A 61 9.05 -1.12 -20.49
C SER A 61 9.12 0.42 -20.40
N ASN A 62 10.26 0.99 -20.04
CA ASN A 62 10.46 2.44 -20.01
C ASN A 62 10.71 3.03 -21.39
N ILE A 63 11.30 2.25 -22.31
CA ILE A 63 11.46 2.63 -23.71
C ILE A 63 10.08 2.69 -24.40
N GLU A 64 9.23 1.68 -24.18
CA GLU A 64 7.86 1.66 -24.72
C GLU A 64 7.03 2.83 -24.18
N LYS A 65 7.07 3.09 -22.87
CA LYS A 65 6.42 4.27 -22.27
C LYS A 65 6.96 5.59 -22.83
N GLY A 66 8.27 5.67 -23.05
CA GLY A 66 8.89 6.83 -23.66
C GLY A 66 8.42 7.06 -25.11
N LEU A 67 8.29 6.00 -25.89
CA LEU A 67 7.76 6.04 -27.27
C LEU A 67 6.27 6.42 -27.28
N GLU A 68 5.47 5.85 -26.37
CA GLU A 68 4.06 6.18 -26.25
C GLU A 68 3.84 7.64 -25.82
N LEU A 69 4.67 8.17 -24.92
CA LEU A 69 4.67 9.59 -24.53
C LEU A 69 5.08 10.48 -25.71
N LEU A 70 6.06 10.04 -26.51
CA LEU A 70 6.53 10.75 -27.70
C LEU A 70 5.41 10.89 -28.73
N GLU A 71 4.66 9.81 -28.98
CA GLU A 71 3.54 9.80 -29.92
C GLU A 71 2.35 10.64 -29.44
N LYS A 72 2.03 10.58 -28.14
CA LYS A 72 0.85 11.28 -27.58
C LYS A 72 1.10 12.75 -27.24
N GLU A 73 2.26 13.08 -26.72
CA GLU A 73 2.55 14.39 -26.12
C GLU A 73 3.82 15.09 -26.70
N GLY A 74 4.54 14.42 -27.58
CA GLY A 74 5.70 14.95 -28.30
C GLY A 74 7.01 14.97 -27.48
N VAL A 75 8.11 15.37 -28.18
CA VAL A 75 9.50 15.35 -27.68
C VAL A 75 9.67 16.11 -26.36
N ARG A 76 8.90 17.19 -26.13
CA ARG A 76 9.00 18.01 -24.94
C ARG A 76 8.47 17.29 -23.67
N ALA A 77 7.47 16.44 -23.83
CA ALA A 77 6.94 15.64 -22.73
C ALA A 77 7.93 14.53 -22.33
N VAL A 78 8.51 13.85 -23.32
CA VAL A 78 9.59 12.88 -23.08
C VAL A 78 10.78 13.53 -22.39
N TRP A 79 11.22 14.71 -22.89
CA TRP A 79 12.30 15.45 -22.27
C TRP A 79 12.00 15.82 -20.80
N ASN A 80 10.79 16.29 -20.50
CA ASN A 80 10.38 16.62 -19.13
C ASN A 80 10.24 15.38 -18.22
N ALA A 81 9.90 14.21 -18.78
CA ALA A 81 9.83 12.95 -18.06
C ALA A 81 11.23 12.39 -17.75
N VAL A 82 12.16 12.53 -18.70
CA VAL A 82 13.55 12.06 -18.58
C VAL A 82 14.41 13.05 -17.76
N PHE A 83 14.17 14.34 -17.95
CA PHE A 83 14.90 15.43 -17.30
C PHE A 83 13.93 16.40 -16.61
N PRO A 84 13.25 15.98 -15.52
CA PRO A 84 12.34 16.88 -14.81
C PRO A 84 13.10 18.08 -14.29
N LYS A 85 12.67 19.28 -14.68
CA LYS A 85 13.31 20.55 -14.29
C LYS A 85 13.17 20.86 -12.80
N ASN A 86 12.14 20.34 -12.15
CA ASN A 86 11.91 20.49 -10.72
C ASN A 86 12.14 19.15 -10.04
N ILE A 87 13.29 19.03 -9.41
CA ILE A 87 13.65 17.88 -8.59
C ILE A 87 13.06 18.16 -7.20
N LEU A 88 11.73 18.04 -7.05
CA LEU A 88 11.15 17.97 -5.73
C LEU A 88 11.53 16.62 -5.11
N PRO A 89 11.87 16.60 -3.82
CA PRO A 89 12.13 15.35 -3.12
C PRO A 89 10.90 14.46 -3.14
N ILE A 90 11.13 13.14 -3.13
CA ILE A 90 10.06 12.15 -3.10
C ILE A 90 9.58 12.03 -1.66
N GLN A 91 8.29 12.26 -1.44
CA GLN A 91 7.65 12.04 -0.15
C GLN A 91 7.47 10.54 0.09
N LEU A 92 7.82 10.09 1.30
CA LEU A 92 7.64 8.70 1.73
C LEU A 92 6.33 8.52 2.48
N GLY A 93 5.85 7.27 2.54
CA GLY A 93 4.62 6.88 3.20
C GLY A 93 3.37 7.05 2.36
N TYR A 94 2.35 6.24 2.71
CA TYR A 94 1.06 6.23 2.05
C TYR A 94 -0.04 5.57 2.90
N SER A 95 0.19 5.43 4.21
CA SER A 95 -0.80 4.85 5.14
C SER A 95 -0.68 5.55 6.48
N SER A 96 -1.70 6.30 6.84
CA SER A 96 -1.69 7.13 8.05
C SER A 96 -3.07 7.21 8.70
N CYS A 97 -3.11 7.64 9.95
CA CYS A 97 -4.32 8.06 10.64
C CYS A 97 -4.08 9.32 11.44
N GLY A 98 -5.14 10.09 11.66
CA GLY A 98 -5.04 11.34 12.40
C GLY A 98 -6.37 12.07 12.50
N LYS A 99 -6.29 13.32 12.94
CA LYS A 99 -7.45 14.16 13.20
C LYS A 99 -7.64 15.20 12.11
N VAL A 100 -8.86 15.35 11.61
CA VAL A 100 -9.22 16.41 10.68
C VAL A 100 -9.10 17.77 11.37
N ILE A 101 -8.30 18.67 10.80
CA ILE A 101 -8.03 20.01 11.33
C ILE A 101 -8.78 21.08 10.53
N GLU A 102 -8.84 20.90 9.21
CA GLU A 102 -9.48 21.82 8.28
C GLU A 102 -10.09 21.05 7.12
N ILE A 103 -11.17 21.54 6.56
CA ILE A 103 -11.84 20.96 5.39
C ILE A 103 -11.93 22.00 4.29
N GLY A 104 -11.66 21.63 3.06
CA GLY A 104 -11.83 22.47 1.89
C GLY A 104 -13.30 22.60 1.46
N GLU A 105 -13.55 23.46 0.49
CA GLU A 105 -14.87 23.62 -0.10
C GLU A 105 -15.36 22.28 -0.70
N ASN A 106 -16.67 22.06 -0.70
CA ASN A 106 -17.35 20.87 -1.26
C ASN A 106 -17.10 19.57 -0.51
N VAL A 107 -16.37 19.55 0.61
CA VAL A 107 -16.29 18.39 1.51
C VAL A 107 -17.60 18.30 2.29
N LYS A 108 -18.33 17.19 2.13
CA LYS A 108 -19.64 16.99 2.78
C LYS A 108 -19.63 15.87 3.82
N SER A 109 -18.69 14.94 3.69
CA SER A 109 -18.68 13.69 4.47
C SER A 109 -17.84 13.77 5.73
N PHE A 110 -17.09 14.85 5.96
CA PHE A 110 -16.18 14.99 7.11
C PHE A 110 -16.38 16.30 7.84
N HIS A 111 -16.02 16.33 9.14
CA HIS A 111 -16.04 17.49 10.00
C HIS A 111 -14.70 17.67 10.68
N VAL A 112 -14.37 18.91 11.03
CA VAL A 112 -13.21 19.19 11.87
C VAL A 112 -13.35 18.45 13.21
N GLY A 113 -12.32 17.71 13.59
CA GLY A 113 -12.31 16.86 14.79
C GLY A 113 -12.54 15.39 14.52
N ASP A 114 -13.01 14.98 13.33
CA ASP A 114 -13.13 13.56 12.98
C ASP A 114 -11.78 12.85 13.02
N MET A 115 -11.76 11.64 13.57
CA MET A 115 -10.62 10.74 13.48
C MET A 115 -10.72 9.92 12.21
N VAL A 116 -9.66 9.95 11.40
CA VAL A 116 -9.68 9.39 10.04
C VAL A 116 -8.39 8.61 9.72
N VAL A 117 -8.52 7.68 8.78
CA VAL A 117 -7.41 7.09 8.05
C VAL A 117 -7.26 7.74 6.69
N SER A 118 -6.06 7.76 6.14
CA SER A 118 -5.81 8.29 4.80
C SER A 118 -4.60 7.63 4.13
N ASN A 119 -4.47 7.87 2.82
CA ASN A 119 -3.24 7.56 2.09
C ASN A 119 -2.16 8.64 2.22
N GLY A 120 -2.23 9.45 3.27
CA GLY A 120 -1.28 10.52 3.53
C GLY A 120 0.14 10.01 3.76
N ASN A 121 1.12 10.83 3.38
CA ASN A 121 2.54 10.58 3.52
C ASN A 121 3.01 10.67 4.98
N HIS A 122 4.26 10.29 5.24
CA HIS A 122 4.92 10.49 6.54
C HIS A 122 5.22 11.98 6.75
N ALA A 123 4.26 12.70 7.30
CA ALA A 123 4.33 14.12 7.59
C ALA A 123 3.47 14.46 8.81
N GLU A 124 3.79 15.54 9.54
CA GLU A 124 2.97 15.98 10.67
C GLU A 124 1.55 16.38 10.24
N TYR A 125 1.42 16.94 9.03
CA TYR A 125 0.15 17.33 8.42
C TYR A 125 0.11 16.88 6.96
N VAL A 126 -1.03 16.36 6.52
CA VAL A 126 -1.25 15.93 5.15
C VAL A 126 -2.56 16.49 4.62
N VAL A 127 -2.57 16.85 3.33
CA VAL A 127 -3.79 17.17 2.60
C VAL A 127 -4.11 16.00 1.68
N VAL A 128 -5.33 15.49 1.78
CA VAL A 128 -5.82 14.37 0.96
C VAL A 128 -7.22 14.65 0.45
N ASN A 129 -7.56 14.08 -0.71
CA ASN A 129 -8.93 14.13 -1.21
C ASN A 129 -9.86 13.28 -0.33
N GLN A 130 -11.12 13.71 -0.18
CA GLN A 130 -12.12 13.01 0.64
C GLN A 130 -12.33 11.55 0.25
N ASN A 131 -12.14 11.16 -1.02
CA ASN A 131 -12.25 9.78 -1.48
C ASN A 131 -11.08 8.89 -0.98
N LEU A 132 -9.99 9.50 -0.54
CA LEU A 132 -8.79 8.82 -0.02
C LEU A 132 -8.73 8.86 1.51
N CYS A 133 -9.87 9.09 2.15
CA CYS A 133 -10.01 9.23 3.58
C CYS A 133 -11.27 8.51 4.07
N SER A 134 -11.18 7.82 5.23
CA SER A 134 -12.33 7.17 5.88
C SER A 134 -12.30 7.39 7.39
N ARG A 135 -13.49 7.54 8.00
CA ARG A 135 -13.60 7.71 9.46
C ARG A 135 -13.21 6.43 10.19
N ILE A 136 -12.49 6.60 11.27
CA ILE A 136 -12.17 5.51 12.20
C ILE A 136 -13.41 5.27 13.07
N PRO A 137 -13.97 4.04 13.12
CA PRO A 137 -15.05 3.72 14.05
C PRO A 137 -14.60 3.87 15.52
N GLU A 138 -15.53 4.31 16.40
CA GLU A 138 -15.23 4.65 17.80
C GLU A 138 -14.48 3.56 18.59
N ASN A 139 -14.72 2.28 18.31
CA ASN A 139 -14.10 1.16 19.02
C ASN A 139 -12.84 0.62 18.33
N THR A 140 -12.25 1.37 17.42
CA THR A 140 -11.05 0.94 16.69
C THR A 140 -9.81 1.58 17.27
N ASN A 141 -8.77 0.78 17.53
CA ASN A 141 -7.47 1.29 17.95
C ASN A 141 -6.81 2.08 16.79
N GLU A 142 -6.42 3.32 17.05
CA GLU A 142 -5.78 4.19 16.05
C GLU A 142 -4.50 3.58 15.45
N LYS A 143 -3.70 2.86 16.26
CA LYS A 143 -2.49 2.18 15.79
C LYS A 143 -2.81 1.12 14.75
N GLU A 144 -3.84 0.32 14.99
CA GLU A 144 -4.31 -0.66 14.01
C GLU A 144 -4.99 0.01 12.81
N ALA A 145 -5.74 1.07 13.04
CA ALA A 145 -6.38 1.83 11.97
C ALA A 145 -5.35 2.46 11.00
N ALA A 146 -4.16 2.82 11.45
CA ALA A 146 -3.10 3.34 10.59
C ALA A 146 -2.68 2.38 9.46
N TYR A 147 -2.96 1.07 9.61
CA TYR A 147 -2.68 0.04 8.61
C TYR A 147 -3.76 -0.09 7.53
N THR A 148 -4.80 0.73 7.53
CA THR A 148 -5.97 0.56 6.65
C THR A 148 -5.62 0.55 5.17
N VAL A 149 -4.67 1.35 4.71
CA VAL A 149 -4.28 1.34 3.29
C VAL A 149 -3.60 0.02 2.92
N LEU A 150 -2.70 -0.49 3.77
CA LEU A 150 -2.08 -1.81 3.59
C LEU A 150 -3.12 -2.94 3.66
N GLY A 151 -4.05 -2.84 4.61
CA GLY A 151 -5.19 -3.75 4.73
C GLY A 151 -6.09 -3.74 3.49
N SER A 152 -6.26 -2.59 2.86
CA SER A 152 -7.05 -2.46 1.64
C SER A 152 -6.35 -3.03 0.41
N ILE A 153 -5.01 -2.97 0.35
CA ILE A 153 -4.21 -3.69 -0.67
C ILE A 153 -4.44 -5.20 -0.51
N ALA A 154 -4.32 -5.70 0.71
CA ALA A 154 -4.54 -7.11 1.03
C ALA A 154 -5.99 -7.54 0.69
N LEU A 155 -6.98 -6.74 1.09
CA LEU A 155 -8.39 -6.99 0.83
C LEU A 155 -8.73 -6.96 -0.67
N HIS A 156 -8.12 -6.05 -1.43
CA HIS A 156 -8.29 -6.02 -2.88
C HIS A 156 -7.71 -7.28 -3.53
N GLY A 157 -6.50 -7.69 -3.16
CA GLY A 157 -5.90 -8.95 -3.62
C GLY A 157 -6.79 -10.16 -3.30
N LEU A 158 -7.31 -10.23 -2.08
CA LEU A 158 -8.26 -11.29 -1.67
C LEU A 158 -9.55 -11.25 -2.49
N ARG A 159 -10.13 -10.07 -2.78
CA ARG A 159 -11.33 -9.97 -3.63
C ARG A 159 -11.10 -10.45 -5.06
N LEU A 160 -9.93 -10.15 -5.62
CA LEU A 160 -9.56 -10.62 -6.96
C LEU A 160 -9.38 -12.13 -7.04
N SER A 161 -9.12 -12.81 -5.92
CA SER A 161 -9.05 -14.27 -5.86
C SER A 161 -10.41 -14.96 -6.04
N GLU A 162 -11.52 -14.20 -5.86
CA GLU A 162 -12.91 -14.70 -5.92
C GLU A 162 -13.19 -15.91 -5.00
N THR A 163 -12.39 -16.04 -3.95
CA THR A 163 -12.57 -17.08 -2.94
C THR A 163 -13.74 -16.77 -2.00
N SER A 164 -14.25 -17.78 -1.35
CA SER A 164 -15.42 -17.70 -0.45
C SER A 164 -15.25 -18.65 0.73
N LEU A 165 -16.28 -18.76 1.56
CA LEU A 165 -16.31 -19.66 2.70
C LEU A 165 -15.91 -21.11 2.31
N GLY A 166 -14.92 -21.65 3.00
CA GLY A 166 -14.40 -23.00 2.78
C GLY A 166 -13.40 -23.15 1.63
N SER A 167 -13.07 -22.07 0.91
CA SER A 167 -12.00 -22.08 -0.09
C SER A 167 -10.63 -22.29 0.57
N ARG A 168 -9.71 -22.94 -0.16
CA ARG A 168 -8.30 -23.06 0.21
C ARG A 168 -7.47 -22.01 -0.48
N ILE A 169 -6.74 -21.23 0.30
CA ILE A 169 -5.90 -20.13 -0.17
C ILE A 169 -4.46 -20.40 0.26
N VAL A 170 -3.52 -20.24 -0.66
CA VAL A 170 -2.08 -20.16 -0.33
C VAL A 170 -1.59 -18.73 -0.56
N VAL A 171 -0.94 -18.16 0.45
CA VAL A 171 -0.31 -16.85 0.38
C VAL A 171 1.19 -17.01 0.28
N VAL A 172 1.80 -16.51 -0.78
CA VAL A 172 3.25 -16.57 -1.02
C VAL A 172 3.88 -15.23 -0.68
N GLY A 173 4.73 -15.22 0.34
CA GLY A 173 5.29 -14.02 0.96
C GLY A 173 4.47 -13.58 2.19
N LEU A 174 5.09 -13.66 3.38
CA LEU A 174 4.47 -13.31 4.66
C LEU A 174 5.01 -11.99 5.21
N GLY A 175 5.31 -11.03 4.34
CA GLY A 175 5.46 -9.63 4.71
C GLY A 175 4.14 -9.06 5.23
N ILE A 176 4.12 -7.77 5.58
CA ILE A 176 2.94 -7.15 6.21
C ILE A 176 1.66 -7.34 5.38
N VAL A 177 1.71 -7.21 4.05
CA VAL A 177 0.55 -7.40 3.18
C VAL A 177 0.11 -8.88 3.18
N GLY A 178 1.06 -9.83 3.11
CA GLY A 178 0.76 -11.27 3.16
C GLY A 178 0.11 -11.69 4.47
N GLN A 179 0.61 -11.20 5.60
CA GLN A 179 0.00 -11.41 6.91
C GLN A 179 -1.44 -10.88 6.97
N LEU A 180 -1.68 -9.71 6.39
CA LEU A 180 -3.03 -9.14 6.31
C LEU A 180 -3.94 -9.97 5.39
N VAL A 181 -3.45 -10.49 4.27
CA VAL A 181 -4.22 -11.40 3.39
C VAL A 181 -4.60 -12.66 4.14
N CYS A 182 -3.69 -13.27 4.91
CA CYS A 182 -3.96 -14.47 5.71
C CYS A 182 -5.11 -14.21 6.70
N ARG A 183 -5.05 -13.14 7.49
CA ARG A 183 -6.09 -12.79 8.47
C ARG A 183 -7.43 -12.48 7.84
N LEU A 184 -7.45 -11.78 6.72
CA LEU A 184 -8.66 -11.48 5.97
C LEU A 184 -9.28 -12.75 5.36
N GLY A 185 -8.46 -13.65 4.83
CA GLY A 185 -8.90 -14.95 4.33
C GLY A 185 -9.50 -15.84 5.43
N GLU A 186 -8.85 -15.90 6.59
CA GLU A 186 -9.37 -16.62 7.77
C GLU A 186 -10.69 -16.01 8.27
N ALA A 187 -10.77 -14.67 8.37
CA ALA A 187 -12.00 -13.96 8.75
C ALA A 187 -13.15 -14.16 7.76
N GLN A 188 -12.85 -14.41 6.49
CA GLN A 188 -13.82 -14.81 5.47
C GLN A 188 -14.29 -16.27 5.62
N GLY A 189 -13.57 -17.09 6.40
CA GLY A 189 -13.83 -18.52 6.59
C GLY A 189 -13.17 -19.43 5.57
N SER A 190 -12.08 -18.98 4.96
CA SER A 190 -11.22 -19.79 4.09
C SER A 190 -10.19 -20.57 4.92
N GLU A 191 -9.75 -21.71 4.40
CA GLU A 191 -8.58 -22.43 4.89
C GLU A 191 -7.32 -21.79 4.29
N VAL A 192 -6.50 -21.13 5.12
CA VAL A 192 -5.38 -20.31 4.65
C VAL A 192 -4.05 -20.92 5.04
N PHE A 193 -3.13 -20.98 4.08
CA PHE A 193 -1.75 -21.42 4.24
C PHE A 193 -0.80 -20.30 3.79
N GLY A 194 0.29 -20.11 4.51
CA GLY A 194 1.29 -19.10 4.20
C GLY A 194 2.64 -19.73 3.88
N ILE A 195 3.39 -19.13 2.96
CA ILE A 195 4.74 -19.54 2.59
C ILE A 195 5.67 -18.34 2.67
N ASP A 196 6.75 -18.48 3.43
CA ASP A 196 7.86 -17.52 3.42
C ASP A 196 9.16 -18.26 3.81
N PRO A 197 10.27 -18.10 3.08
CA PRO A 197 11.54 -18.69 3.49
C PRO A 197 12.08 -18.09 4.79
N ASP A 198 11.71 -16.85 5.12
CA ASP A 198 12.12 -16.19 6.35
C ASP A 198 11.32 -16.71 7.55
N GLU A 199 12.03 -17.41 8.45
CA GLU A 199 11.44 -17.99 9.63
C GLU A 199 10.82 -16.96 10.58
N THR A 200 11.38 -15.76 10.64
CA THR A 200 10.88 -14.68 11.50
C THR A 200 9.51 -14.18 11.08
N ARG A 201 9.16 -14.30 9.79
CA ARG A 201 7.86 -13.91 9.22
C ARG A 201 6.79 -14.97 9.41
N ARG A 202 7.18 -16.23 9.59
CA ARG A 202 6.24 -17.34 9.79
C ARG A 202 5.67 -17.36 11.20
N GLY A 203 6.43 -16.88 12.18
CA GLY A 203 6.03 -16.94 13.60
C GLY A 203 5.69 -18.38 14.03
N ASP A 204 4.77 -18.49 14.99
CA ASP A 204 4.34 -19.79 15.56
C ASP A 204 3.10 -20.38 14.87
N SER A 205 2.67 -19.86 13.72
CA SER A 205 1.52 -20.38 13.00
C SER A 205 1.78 -21.78 12.44
N LYS A 206 0.87 -22.72 12.74
CA LYS A 206 0.96 -24.10 12.23
C LYS A 206 0.66 -24.21 10.73
N ASN A 207 0.08 -23.19 10.14
CA ASN A 207 -0.29 -23.13 8.73
C ASN A 207 0.73 -22.33 7.90
N PHE A 208 1.89 -21.97 8.47
CA PHE A 208 2.93 -21.24 7.75
C PHE A 208 4.15 -22.14 7.52
N PHE A 209 4.65 -22.16 6.29
CA PHE A 209 5.64 -23.11 5.80
C PHE A 209 6.82 -22.39 5.15
N SER A 210 7.97 -23.05 5.07
CA SER A 210 9.19 -22.51 4.46
C SER A 210 9.12 -22.51 2.93
N SER A 211 8.49 -23.51 2.38
CA SER A 211 8.38 -23.71 0.93
C SER A 211 7.05 -24.36 0.55
N ILE A 212 6.76 -24.33 -0.74
CA ILE A 212 5.58 -24.96 -1.31
C ILE A 212 5.60 -26.48 -1.14
N ASN A 213 6.80 -27.09 -1.04
CA ASN A 213 6.96 -28.54 -0.90
C ASN A 213 6.59 -29.03 0.51
N ASP A 214 6.51 -28.12 1.48
CA ASP A 214 6.16 -28.44 2.87
C ASP A 214 4.66 -28.36 3.13
N LEU A 215 3.88 -27.89 2.13
CA LEU A 215 2.43 -27.74 2.27
C LEU A 215 1.74 -29.10 2.47
N PRO A 216 0.81 -29.22 3.42
CA PRO A 216 0.04 -30.43 3.65
C PRO A 216 -1.13 -30.61 2.66
N VAL A 217 -1.27 -29.70 1.70
CA VAL A 217 -2.41 -29.64 0.78
C VAL A 217 -1.93 -29.47 -0.66
N GLU A 218 -2.70 -30.05 -1.57
CA GLU A 218 -2.61 -29.85 -3.01
C GLU A 218 -3.97 -29.36 -3.54
N GLU A 219 -3.99 -28.92 -4.80
CA GLU A 219 -5.24 -28.51 -5.48
C GLU A 219 -5.98 -27.36 -4.77
N VAL A 220 -5.26 -26.28 -4.49
CA VAL A 220 -5.82 -25.08 -3.84
C VAL A 220 -6.65 -24.23 -4.80
N ASP A 221 -7.65 -23.54 -4.26
CA ASP A 221 -8.58 -22.71 -5.04
C ASP A 221 -7.94 -21.43 -5.56
N SER A 222 -7.10 -20.81 -4.76
CA SER A 222 -6.37 -19.60 -5.18
C SER A 222 -5.01 -19.48 -4.51
N ILE A 223 -4.08 -18.86 -5.23
CA ILE A 223 -2.76 -18.49 -4.75
C ILE A 223 -2.61 -16.98 -4.85
N ILE A 224 -2.29 -16.33 -3.72
CA ILE A 224 -2.08 -14.88 -3.66
C ILE A 224 -0.61 -14.61 -3.40
N ILE A 225 0.09 -14.06 -4.39
CA ILE A 225 1.52 -13.78 -4.34
C ILE A 225 1.72 -12.34 -3.87
N THR A 226 2.20 -12.16 -2.65
CA THR A 226 2.52 -10.87 -2.03
C THR A 226 4.02 -10.64 -1.90
N ALA A 227 4.83 -11.62 -2.29
CA ALA A 227 6.28 -11.51 -2.33
C ALA A 227 6.75 -10.55 -3.41
N ALA A 228 7.88 -9.88 -3.15
CA ALA A 228 8.70 -9.22 -4.17
C ALA A 228 9.93 -10.10 -4.46
N SER A 229 10.23 -10.36 -5.73
CA SER A 229 11.33 -11.22 -6.15
C SER A 229 11.73 -10.92 -7.59
N ASP A 230 13.02 -10.98 -7.89
CA ASP A 230 13.51 -10.94 -9.28
C ASP A 230 13.39 -12.31 -10.00
N SER A 231 12.94 -13.33 -9.27
CA SER A 231 12.78 -14.71 -9.76
C SER A 231 11.33 -14.99 -10.16
N ASN A 232 11.15 -15.82 -11.19
CA ASN A 232 9.85 -16.35 -11.61
C ASN A 232 9.35 -17.52 -10.74
N GLU A 233 10.15 -17.96 -9.77
CA GLU A 233 9.85 -19.09 -8.89
C GLU A 233 8.48 -19.00 -8.19
N PRO A 234 8.05 -17.87 -7.63
CA PRO A 234 6.75 -17.78 -6.96
C PRO A 234 5.57 -18.16 -7.85
N ILE A 235 5.59 -17.76 -9.13
CA ILE A 235 4.50 -18.07 -10.05
C ILE A 235 4.60 -19.51 -10.58
N GLU A 236 5.81 -20.03 -10.81
CA GLU A 236 6.03 -21.43 -11.17
C GLU A 236 5.62 -22.38 -10.04
N ALA A 237 5.90 -22.00 -8.82
CA ALA A 237 5.48 -22.74 -7.64
C ALA A 237 3.95 -22.72 -7.50
N ALA A 238 3.30 -21.57 -7.74
CA ALA A 238 1.86 -21.44 -7.69
C ALA A 238 1.15 -22.37 -8.69
N THR A 239 1.65 -22.51 -9.93
CA THR A 239 1.03 -23.39 -10.94
C THR A 239 1.03 -24.87 -10.53
N LYS A 240 2.00 -25.31 -9.73
CA LYS A 240 2.11 -26.71 -9.29
C LYS A 240 0.99 -27.11 -8.35
N ILE A 241 0.65 -26.25 -7.35
CA ILE A 241 -0.36 -26.53 -6.33
C ILE A 241 -1.77 -26.10 -6.71
N ALA A 242 -1.89 -25.28 -7.73
CA ALA A 242 -3.19 -24.80 -8.22
C ALA A 242 -4.05 -25.98 -8.71
N ARG A 243 -5.32 -26.05 -8.29
CA ARG A 243 -6.28 -26.96 -8.92
C ARG A 243 -6.62 -26.51 -10.36
N ASN A 244 -7.36 -27.34 -11.08
CA ASN A 244 -7.96 -26.90 -12.34
C ASN A 244 -8.85 -25.66 -12.10
N LYS A 245 -8.72 -24.65 -12.97
CA LYS A 245 -9.45 -23.37 -12.88
C LYS A 245 -9.17 -22.56 -11.63
N ALA A 246 -8.03 -22.78 -10.98
CA ALA A 246 -7.59 -21.95 -9.88
C ALA A 246 -7.20 -20.55 -10.36
N LYS A 247 -7.27 -19.57 -9.45
CA LYS A 247 -6.89 -18.19 -9.72
C LYS A 247 -5.59 -17.84 -9.00
N ILE A 248 -4.64 -17.29 -9.75
CA ILE A 248 -3.37 -16.78 -9.23
C ILE A 248 -3.46 -15.24 -9.24
N VAL A 249 -3.35 -14.63 -8.05
CA VAL A 249 -3.40 -13.18 -7.88
C VAL A 249 -2.02 -12.67 -7.51
N VAL A 250 -1.48 -11.76 -8.31
CA VAL A 250 -0.18 -11.14 -8.07
C VAL A 250 -0.40 -9.75 -7.47
N VAL A 251 -0.03 -9.59 -6.20
CA VAL A 251 -0.07 -8.34 -5.43
C VAL A 251 1.32 -7.75 -5.30
N GLY A 252 2.33 -8.61 -5.13
CA GLY A 252 3.74 -8.21 -5.03
C GLY A 252 4.36 -7.92 -6.39
N ASP A 253 5.66 -7.63 -6.38
CA ASP A 253 6.44 -7.33 -7.58
C ASP A 253 7.28 -8.53 -7.95
N ILE A 254 6.86 -9.25 -8.99
CA ILE A 254 7.54 -10.44 -9.53
C ILE A 254 7.54 -10.41 -11.06
N PRO A 255 8.52 -11.05 -11.73
CA PRO A 255 8.44 -11.29 -13.17
C PRO A 255 7.23 -12.15 -13.54
N LEU A 256 6.64 -11.87 -14.71
CA LEU A 256 5.48 -12.61 -15.23
C LEU A 256 5.83 -13.43 -16.47
N ASN A 257 6.93 -14.17 -16.43
CA ASN A 257 7.32 -15.09 -17.49
C ASN A 257 6.59 -16.42 -17.31
N ILE A 258 5.37 -16.52 -17.82
CA ILE A 258 4.51 -17.68 -17.65
C ILE A 258 4.60 -18.68 -18.80
N SER A 259 4.61 -19.96 -18.46
CA SER A 259 4.50 -21.05 -19.43
C SER A 259 3.04 -21.23 -19.87
N ARG A 260 2.75 -21.02 -21.17
CA ARG A 260 1.41 -21.26 -21.70
C ARG A 260 0.89 -22.67 -21.38
N ASN A 261 1.75 -23.67 -21.41
CA ASN A 261 1.33 -25.06 -21.20
C ASN A 261 0.78 -25.30 -19.80
N GLU A 262 1.42 -24.78 -18.77
CA GLU A 262 0.98 -24.94 -17.38
C GLU A 262 -0.39 -24.30 -17.17
N PHE A 263 -0.61 -23.13 -17.72
CA PHE A 263 -1.90 -22.43 -17.67
C PHE A 263 -2.97 -23.15 -18.49
N TYR A 264 -2.60 -23.63 -19.67
CA TYR A 264 -3.54 -24.30 -20.58
C TYR A 264 -4.11 -25.59 -20.01
N TYR A 265 -3.27 -26.48 -19.45
CA TYR A 265 -3.72 -27.78 -18.95
C TYR A 265 -4.67 -27.67 -17.76
N LYS A 266 -4.51 -26.66 -16.93
CA LYS A 266 -5.36 -26.43 -15.74
C LYS A 266 -6.38 -25.31 -15.94
N GLU A 267 -6.43 -24.66 -17.10
CA GLU A 267 -7.26 -23.46 -17.36
C GLU A 267 -7.10 -22.42 -16.23
N LEU A 268 -5.85 -22.11 -15.86
CA LEU A 268 -5.56 -21.16 -14.77
C LEU A 268 -5.86 -19.73 -15.20
N GLU A 269 -6.33 -18.93 -14.26
CA GLU A 269 -6.46 -17.49 -14.41
C GLU A 269 -5.34 -16.76 -13.68
N LEU A 270 -4.75 -15.73 -14.33
CA LEU A 270 -3.78 -14.83 -13.72
C LEU A 270 -4.34 -13.42 -13.64
N VAL A 271 -4.30 -12.82 -12.46
CA VAL A 271 -4.78 -11.46 -12.23
C VAL A 271 -3.71 -10.67 -11.50
N VAL A 272 -3.38 -9.47 -12.01
CA VAL A 272 -2.48 -8.53 -11.32
C VAL A 272 -3.32 -7.54 -10.51
N SER A 273 -3.06 -7.46 -9.22
CA SER A 273 -3.75 -6.57 -8.30
C SER A 273 -3.20 -5.15 -8.40
N LYS A 274 -4.08 -4.17 -8.61
CA LYS A 274 -3.70 -2.77 -8.69
C LYS A 274 -3.90 -2.07 -7.36
N SER A 275 -2.86 -2.06 -6.51
CA SER A 275 -2.84 -1.35 -5.23
C SER A 275 -4.08 -1.67 -4.36
N TYR A 276 -4.77 -0.66 -3.82
CA TYR A 276 -5.95 -0.82 -2.96
C TYR A 276 -7.29 -0.75 -3.69
N GLY A 277 -7.28 -0.89 -5.03
CA GLY A 277 -8.48 -1.20 -5.81
C GLY A 277 -8.92 -0.11 -6.78
N PRO A 278 -10.15 -0.24 -7.32
CA PRO A 278 -10.72 0.71 -8.27
C PRO A 278 -10.79 2.13 -7.74
N GLY A 279 -10.39 3.08 -8.57
CA GLY A 279 -10.16 4.49 -8.22
C GLY A 279 -8.68 4.85 -8.28
N ARG A 280 -7.80 3.88 -8.03
CA ARG A 280 -6.34 4.12 -8.00
C ARG A 280 -5.80 4.59 -9.33
N TYR A 281 -5.12 5.76 -9.29
CA TYR A 281 -4.57 6.49 -10.43
C TYR A 281 -5.64 7.07 -11.37
N ASP A 282 -6.91 7.07 -10.99
CA ASP A 282 -7.96 7.80 -11.71
C ASP A 282 -8.07 9.22 -11.16
N LYS A 283 -7.72 10.22 -11.98
CA LYS A 283 -7.79 11.63 -11.59
C LYS A 283 -9.21 12.09 -11.25
N GLN A 284 -10.23 11.48 -11.87
CA GLN A 284 -11.63 11.80 -11.54
C GLN A 284 -11.96 11.41 -10.11
N TYR A 285 -11.44 10.25 -9.67
CA TYR A 285 -11.69 9.72 -8.34
C TYR A 285 -10.75 10.35 -7.29
N GLU A 286 -9.42 10.29 -7.50
CA GLU A 286 -8.42 10.69 -6.51
C GLU A 286 -8.24 12.21 -6.38
N VAL A 287 -8.46 12.97 -7.47
CA VAL A 287 -8.20 14.42 -7.48
C VAL A 287 -9.49 15.24 -7.50
N LEU A 288 -10.44 14.87 -8.36
CA LEU A 288 -11.70 15.62 -8.51
C LEU A 288 -12.80 15.15 -7.56
N GLY A 289 -12.58 14.05 -6.81
CA GLY A 289 -13.50 13.55 -5.79
C GLY A 289 -14.79 12.93 -6.36
N ASN A 290 -14.81 12.55 -7.63
CA ASN A 290 -15.96 11.89 -8.26
C ASN A 290 -15.95 10.40 -7.94
N ASP A 291 -16.89 9.92 -7.14
CA ASP A 291 -17.03 8.51 -6.83
C ASP A 291 -17.74 7.75 -7.98
N TYR A 292 -17.44 6.45 -8.08
CA TYR A 292 -18.13 5.55 -9.02
C TYR A 292 -19.50 5.14 -8.49
N PRO A 293 -20.52 5.01 -9.37
CA PRO A 293 -21.79 4.43 -8.98
C PRO A 293 -21.59 3.03 -8.38
N ILE A 294 -22.16 2.79 -7.19
CA ILE A 294 -21.96 1.55 -6.42
C ILE A 294 -22.45 0.31 -7.17
N GLU A 295 -23.44 0.47 -8.04
CA GLU A 295 -24.00 -0.59 -8.87
C GLU A 295 -22.99 -1.14 -9.89
N TYR A 296 -22.02 -0.31 -10.31
CA TYR A 296 -21.02 -0.67 -11.31
C TYR A 296 -19.65 -0.97 -10.70
N VAL A 297 -19.29 -0.26 -9.62
CA VAL A 297 -18.01 -0.47 -8.91
C VAL A 297 -18.27 -0.62 -7.43
N ARG A 298 -18.50 -1.87 -6.99
CA ARG A 298 -18.85 -2.15 -5.58
C ARG A 298 -17.73 -1.81 -4.63
N TRP A 299 -16.48 -2.08 -5.00
CA TRP A 299 -15.31 -1.98 -4.13
C TRP A 299 -14.28 -1.00 -4.68
N THR A 300 -14.47 0.29 -4.37
CA THR A 300 -13.47 1.33 -4.61
C THR A 300 -12.42 1.34 -3.50
N GLU A 301 -11.37 2.12 -3.67
CA GLU A 301 -10.35 2.38 -2.65
C GLU A 301 -10.99 2.74 -1.30
N ASN A 302 -11.86 3.74 -1.29
CA ASN A 302 -12.55 4.19 -0.07
C ASN A 302 -13.40 3.10 0.57
N ARG A 303 -14.19 2.37 -0.22
CA ARG A 303 -15.03 1.29 0.27
C ARG A 303 -14.22 0.10 0.79
N ASN A 304 -12.98 -0.09 0.30
CA ASN A 304 -12.04 -1.04 0.88
C ASN A 304 -11.50 -0.54 2.23
N PHE A 305 -11.23 0.78 2.39
CA PHE A 305 -10.89 1.36 3.69
C PHE A 305 -11.99 1.12 4.72
N GLU A 306 -13.22 1.47 4.38
CA GLU A 306 -14.39 1.25 5.25
C GLU A 306 -14.58 -0.23 5.63
N ALA A 307 -14.42 -1.14 4.66
CA ALA A 307 -14.55 -2.57 4.90
C ALA A 307 -13.48 -3.09 5.86
N PHE A 308 -12.23 -2.68 5.69
CA PHE A 308 -11.13 -3.08 6.58
C PHE A 308 -11.34 -2.54 8.00
N LEU A 309 -11.65 -1.25 8.13
CA LEU A 309 -11.94 -0.62 9.42
C LEU A 309 -13.12 -1.29 10.14
N LYS A 310 -14.15 -1.71 9.40
CA LYS A 310 -15.28 -2.44 9.95
C LYS A 310 -14.87 -3.78 10.55
N LEU A 311 -13.98 -4.53 9.89
CA LEU A 311 -13.45 -5.79 10.42
C LEU A 311 -12.66 -5.59 11.71
N LEU A 312 -11.82 -4.54 11.78
CA LEU A 312 -11.10 -4.15 13.00
C LEU A 312 -12.08 -3.79 14.13
N SER A 313 -13.05 -2.90 13.86
CA SER A 313 -13.99 -2.41 14.87
C SER A 313 -14.89 -3.51 15.45
N GLN A 314 -15.13 -4.57 14.69
CA GLN A 314 -15.92 -5.74 15.10
C GLN A 314 -15.05 -6.83 15.76
N GLY A 315 -13.75 -6.64 15.86
CA GLY A 315 -12.81 -7.64 16.38
C GLY A 315 -12.73 -8.92 15.54
N GLN A 316 -13.15 -8.86 14.25
CA GLN A 316 -13.06 -10.00 13.35
C GLN A 316 -11.61 -10.23 12.89
N ILE A 317 -10.82 -9.20 12.88
CA ILE A 317 -9.36 -9.25 12.73
C ILE A 317 -8.70 -8.40 13.82
N THR A 318 -7.49 -8.77 14.22
CA THR A 318 -6.57 -7.96 15.02
C THR A 318 -5.21 -7.98 14.36
N ILE A 319 -4.48 -6.88 14.44
CA ILE A 319 -3.17 -6.74 13.82
C ILE A 319 -2.12 -6.18 14.78
N GLN A 320 -2.46 -6.11 16.07
CA GLN A 320 -1.58 -5.55 17.09
C GLN A 320 -0.22 -6.25 17.17
N ASP A 321 -0.18 -7.55 16.96
CA ASP A 321 1.04 -8.35 16.93
C ASP A 321 1.87 -8.15 15.65
N LEU A 322 1.31 -7.56 14.59
CA LEU A 322 2.03 -7.16 13.37
C LEU A 322 2.77 -5.82 13.53
N ILE A 323 2.47 -5.05 14.59
CA ILE A 323 3.18 -3.81 14.93
C ILE A 323 4.46 -4.22 15.65
N THR A 324 5.54 -4.45 14.88
CA THR A 324 6.78 -4.98 15.45
C THR A 324 7.68 -3.92 16.06
N GLU A 325 7.53 -2.67 15.63
CA GLU A 325 8.30 -1.54 16.13
C GLU A 325 7.47 -0.25 16.13
N GLU A 326 7.63 0.58 17.16
CA GLU A 326 7.02 1.91 17.25
C GLU A 326 8.10 2.95 17.52
N VAL A 327 8.19 3.98 16.68
CA VAL A 327 9.25 4.98 16.72
C VAL A 327 8.64 6.38 16.63
N ASP A 328 9.26 7.33 17.33
CA ASP A 328 8.86 8.73 17.22
C ASP A 328 9.17 9.27 15.81
N PHE A 329 8.23 10.01 15.22
CA PHE A 329 8.41 10.56 13.88
C PHE A 329 9.67 11.43 13.74
N ALA A 330 10.10 12.07 14.83
CA ALA A 330 11.33 12.85 14.88
C ALA A 330 12.61 12.02 14.63
N GLU A 331 12.54 10.70 14.86
CA GLU A 331 13.64 9.75 14.70
C GLU A 331 13.47 8.87 13.45
N SER A 332 12.44 9.14 12.64
CA SER A 332 12.04 8.26 11.52
C SER A 332 13.10 8.06 10.45
N SER A 333 13.99 9.03 10.23
CA SER A 333 15.09 8.90 9.25
C SER A 333 16.06 7.76 9.58
N GLU A 334 16.27 7.45 10.86
CA GLU A 334 17.23 6.44 11.30
C GLU A 334 16.74 5.00 11.04
N ILE A 335 15.42 4.80 10.97
CA ILE A 335 14.78 3.48 10.79
C ILE A 335 15.19 2.84 9.47
N TYR A 336 15.36 3.63 8.43
CA TYR A 336 15.69 3.12 7.09
C TYR A 336 17.07 2.49 7.01
N ASN A 337 17.96 2.81 7.93
CA ASN A 337 19.27 2.15 8.05
C ASN A 337 19.10 0.67 8.49
N SER A 338 18.05 0.36 9.25
CA SER A 338 17.76 -1.01 9.70
C SER A 338 17.22 -1.90 8.58
N PHE A 339 16.68 -1.33 7.50
CA PHE A 339 16.13 -2.11 6.38
C PHE A 339 17.18 -2.85 5.56
N ASN A 340 18.44 -2.46 5.69
CA ASN A 340 19.59 -3.14 5.09
C ASN A 340 20.19 -4.24 6.00
N SER A 341 19.65 -4.43 7.20
CA SER A 341 20.11 -5.44 8.15
C SER A 341 19.43 -6.81 7.91
N ASP A 342 20.04 -7.88 8.42
CA ASP A 342 19.50 -9.25 8.36
C ASP A 342 18.18 -9.39 9.16
N LYS A 343 17.88 -8.44 10.04
CA LYS A 343 16.64 -8.40 10.85
C LYS A 343 15.79 -7.20 10.47
N LYS A 344 15.12 -7.30 9.33
CA LYS A 344 14.16 -6.27 8.91
C LYS A 344 12.89 -6.37 9.75
N PRO A 345 12.40 -5.27 10.36
CA PRO A 345 11.10 -5.28 11.03
C PRO A 345 9.99 -5.62 10.02
N LEU A 346 8.95 -6.31 10.47
CA LEU A 346 7.80 -6.62 9.63
C LEU A 346 7.06 -5.33 9.24
N SER A 347 6.88 -4.46 10.22
CA SER A 347 6.33 -3.11 10.02
C SER A 347 6.85 -2.16 11.11
N VAL A 348 6.91 -0.87 10.79
CA VAL A 348 7.25 0.18 11.75
C VAL A 348 6.11 1.19 11.80
N LEU A 349 5.64 1.49 13.00
CA LEU A 349 4.64 2.50 13.26
C LEU A 349 5.32 3.79 13.70
N LEU A 350 5.14 4.86 12.94
CA LEU A 350 5.62 6.19 13.30
C LEU A 350 4.57 6.89 14.16
N ARG A 351 4.97 7.39 15.32
CA ARG A 351 4.15 8.16 16.26
C ARG A 351 4.47 9.64 16.16
N TYR A 352 3.45 10.48 16.05
CA TYR A 352 3.60 11.93 15.96
C TYR A 352 3.38 12.63 17.29
N ASP A 353 4.11 13.74 17.52
CA ASP A 353 3.89 14.56 18.72
C ASP A 353 2.60 15.38 18.60
N LEU A 354 1.65 15.07 19.46
CA LEU A 354 0.34 15.75 19.48
C LEU A 354 0.33 17.02 20.33
N LYS A 355 1.36 17.26 21.15
CA LYS A 355 1.41 18.39 22.09
C LYS A 355 1.78 19.70 21.42
N ASN A 356 2.53 19.66 20.33
CA ASN A 356 2.90 20.85 19.57
C ASN A 356 1.75 21.21 18.61
N GLU A 357 0.85 22.09 19.02
CA GLU A 357 -0.03 22.78 18.09
C GLU A 357 0.75 23.96 17.49
N PRO A 358 1.10 23.91 16.20
CA PRO A 358 1.63 25.09 15.55
C PRO A 358 0.55 26.17 15.62
N LYS A 359 0.95 27.37 16.01
CA LYS A 359 0.07 28.54 15.81
C LYS A 359 -0.14 28.66 14.31
N ILE A 360 -1.31 28.21 13.82
CA ILE A 360 -1.71 28.38 12.44
C ILE A 360 -1.90 29.90 12.27
N GLN A 361 -0.84 30.60 11.87
CA GLN A 361 -0.93 31.99 11.44
C GLN A 361 -1.50 31.95 10.03
N PHE A 362 -2.80 32.16 9.94
CA PHE A 362 -3.42 32.54 8.66
C PHE A 362 -2.88 33.94 8.33
N GLU A 363 -1.95 34.07 7.40
CA GLU A 363 -1.73 35.34 6.75
C GLU A 363 -3.05 35.73 6.10
N LYS A 364 -3.72 36.71 6.66
CA LYS A 364 -4.77 37.47 5.97
C LYS A 364 -4.09 38.15 4.80
N ASN A 365 -4.12 37.52 3.64
CA ASN A 365 -3.88 38.26 2.40
C ASN A 365 -5.05 39.24 2.27
N ASP A 366 -4.72 40.50 2.55
CA ASP A 366 -5.56 41.63 2.19
C ASP A 366 -5.89 41.56 0.70
N ILE A 367 -7.16 41.81 0.41
CA ILE A 367 -7.85 41.87 -0.87
C ILE A 367 -7.12 42.76 -1.89
#